data_06e4af7eadd139c2c865d7ad2ac8ae3f
#
_entry.id   06e4af7eadd139c2c865d7ad2ac8ae3f
#
_cell.length_a   1.000
_cell.length_b   1.000
_cell.length_c   1.000
_cell.angle_alpha   90.00
_cell.angle_beta   90.00
_cell.angle_gamma   90.00
#
_symmetry.space_group_name_H-M   'P 1'
#
loop_
_entity.id
_entity.type
_entity.pdbx_description
1 polymer ?
#
loop_
_entity_poly.entity_id
_entity_poly.type
_entity_poly.pdbx_seq_one_letter_code
_entity_poly.pdbx_strand_id
1 'polypeptide(L)'
;MKKLLILLFYFTMALLTAAHTFATPLAQDDTVRVREIADLPVVDGKPDDRCWQDCTWQAIDQVWIEYGQTLDSTDFTGRYKIAWSSSTHLLYFLVEIVDDAFVDGYVYNSNPSQGGGYPDYDIVEVFIDHDKSGGLHVFDGTGNTATNWGSNAENAFSYHIATDLMPDGQATTEKVVCDIAGKNWGDYFIPDYSDHLPDFAMRQAEGKYVWEFSLQVYDHSYHAQNPSASRVTLQPGDIMGLSLAYCDNDDPDEQPKKRDHFIGSVWVPEQAFNDHWKDADGFGTIQLLGQSTGVNKYHQIDRESIQVFPNPSHGSIQIRVPGTQEFDLAVYNLLGHKVYEKSSMSQEDSANLALTLNHLPNGLYFLNIKSDYFMVTRKITLVKNK
;
A
#
# COMPACT_ATOMS: atom_id res chain seq x y z
N MET A 1 13.91 63.16 60.19
CA MET A 1 13.49 62.84 58.85
C MET A 1 14.37 61.69 58.34
N LYS A 2 13.89 60.46 58.43
CA LYS A 2 14.65 59.27 58.06
C LYS A 2 14.29 58.89 56.64
N LYS A 3 15.28 58.83 55.75
CA LYS A 3 15.12 58.33 54.37
C LYS A 3 15.23 56.83 54.41
N LEU A 4 14.17 56.15 53.95
CA LEU A 4 14.10 54.73 53.81
C LEU A 4 14.62 54.35 52.41
N LEU A 5 15.71 53.57 52.35
CA LEU A 5 16.31 53.05 51.13
C LEU A 5 15.66 51.70 50.81
N ILE A 6 14.90 51.61 49.74
CA ILE A 6 14.33 50.36 49.26
C ILE A 6 15.29 49.78 48.23
N LEU A 7 15.91 48.64 48.60
CA LEU A 7 16.74 47.83 47.70
C LEU A 7 15.83 46.91 46.90
N LEU A 8 15.75 47.11 45.58
CA LEU A 8 15.04 46.21 44.67
C LEU A 8 15.99 45.08 44.25
N PHE A 9 15.73 43.87 44.69
CA PHE A 9 16.41 42.65 44.21
C PHE A 9 15.71 42.20 42.93
N TYR A 10 16.38 42.33 41.77
CA TYR A 10 15.96 41.68 40.54
C TYR A 10 16.44 40.23 40.57
N PHE A 11 15.49 39.31 40.69
CA PHE A 11 15.71 37.89 40.50
C PHE A 11 15.50 37.60 39.00
N THR A 12 16.59 37.50 38.24
CA THR A 12 16.52 37.03 36.86
C THR A 12 16.44 35.51 36.86
N MET A 13 15.22 35.02 36.67
CA MET A 13 14.95 33.61 36.43
C MET A 13 15.28 33.30 34.96
N ALA A 14 16.45 32.70 34.72
CA ALA A 14 16.78 32.18 33.38
C ALA A 14 15.94 30.92 33.15
N LEU A 15 14.92 31.05 32.28
CA LEU A 15 14.21 29.90 31.72
C LEU A 15 15.17 29.18 30.75
N LEU A 16 15.75 28.07 31.19
CA LEU A 16 16.35 27.10 30.28
C LEU A 16 15.18 26.40 29.55
N THR A 17 14.84 26.86 28.37
CA THR A 17 14.02 26.08 27.40
C THR A 17 14.90 24.97 26.84
N ALA A 18 14.80 23.78 27.40
CA ALA A 18 15.31 22.58 26.76
C ALA A 18 14.53 22.39 25.44
N ALA A 19 15.14 22.75 24.32
CA ALA A 19 14.63 22.38 23.02
C ALA A 19 14.70 20.84 22.93
N HIS A 20 13.56 20.19 23.13
CA HIS A 20 13.41 18.80 22.78
C HIS A 20 13.38 18.75 21.23
N THR A 21 14.52 18.51 20.64
CA THR A 21 14.56 18.05 19.26
C THR A 21 13.93 16.66 19.25
N PHE A 22 12.67 16.56 18.89
CA PHE A 22 12.09 15.30 18.49
C PHE A 22 12.88 14.85 17.27
N ALA A 23 13.68 13.78 17.45
CA ALA A 23 14.24 13.10 16.28
C ALA A 23 13.03 12.67 15.44
N THR A 24 12.90 13.23 14.24
CA THR A 24 11.98 12.70 13.24
C THR A 24 12.30 11.21 13.11
N PRO A 25 11.32 10.32 13.24
CA PRO A 25 11.54 8.92 12.90
C PRO A 25 12.21 8.87 11.54
N LEU A 26 13.29 8.09 11.41
CA LEU A 26 13.84 7.79 10.10
C LEU A 26 12.66 7.30 9.27
N ALA A 27 12.40 7.96 8.15
CA ALA A 27 11.33 7.56 7.25
C ALA A 27 11.52 6.06 6.97
N GLN A 28 10.54 5.26 7.35
CA GLN A 28 10.53 3.85 7.02
C GLN A 28 10.52 3.81 5.49
N ASP A 29 11.36 3.00 4.88
CA ASP A 29 11.29 2.77 3.43
C ASP A 29 10.05 1.89 3.18
N ASP A 30 8.93 2.55 2.94
CA ASP A 30 7.64 1.89 2.66
C ASP A 30 7.50 1.52 1.18
N THR A 31 8.60 1.57 0.43
CA THR A 31 8.62 1.21 -0.99
C THR A 31 8.29 -0.27 -1.20
N VAL A 32 7.22 -0.54 -1.91
CA VAL A 32 6.86 -1.89 -2.34
C VAL A 32 7.75 -2.31 -3.50
N ARG A 33 8.45 -3.42 -3.34
CA ARG A 33 9.34 -4.01 -4.36
C ARG A 33 8.55 -4.93 -5.26
N VAL A 34 8.29 -4.51 -6.50
CA VAL A 34 7.46 -5.24 -7.46
C VAL A 34 8.33 -6.15 -8.32
N ARG A 35 8.08 -7.45 -8.26
CA ARG A 35 8.85 -8.44 -9.02
C ARG A 35 8.50 -8.46 -10.49
N GLU A 36 9.53 -8.68 -11.31
CA GLU A 36 9.34 -9.11 -12.67
C GLU A 36 9.00 -10.60 -12.71
N ILE A 37 7.94 -10.94 -13.44
CA ILE A 37 7.49 -12.31 -13.68
C ILE A 37 7.74 -12.70 -15.13
N ALA A 38 8.23 -13.93 -15.34
CA ALA A 38 8.41 -14.52 -16.67
C ALA A 38 7.18 -15.36 -17.07
N ASP A 39 6.63 -16.09 -16.11
CA ASP A 39 5.39 -16.86 -16.29
C ASP A 39 4.22 -15.93 -15.95
N LEU A 40 3.45 -15.53 -16.94
CA LEU A 40 2.29 -14.66 -16.76
C LEU A 40 1.16 -15.40 -16.04
N PRO A 41 0.36 -14.72 -15.21
CA PRO A 41 -0.84 -15.33 -14.63
C PRO A 41 -1.87 -15.63 -15.71
N VAL A 42 -2.67 -16.65 -15.47
CA VAL A 42 -3.92 -16.86 -16.18
C VAL A 42 -4.98 -16.08 -15.45
N VAL A 43 -5.31 -14.90 -15.94
CA VAL A 43 -6.29 -14.02 -15.31
C VAL A 43 -7.67 -14.68 -15.29
N ASP A 44 -7.97 -15.43 -14.23
CA ASP A 44 -9.23 -16.18 -14.06
C ASP A 44 -9.87 -16.02 -12.66
N GLY A 45 -9.31 -15.09 -11.87
CA GLY A 45 -9.78 -14.80 -10.51
C GLY A 45 -9.38 -15.85 -9.47
N LYS A 46 -8.36 -16.67 -9.76
CA LYS A 46 -7.83 -17.65 -8.82
C LYS A 46 -6.40 -17.32 -8.39
N PRO A 47 -6.08 -17.37 -7.10
CA PRO A 47 -4.77 -17.02 -6.58
C PRO A 47 -3.76 -18.18 -6.67
N ASP A 48 -3.95 -19.14 -7.56
CA ASP A 48 -3.18 -20.41 -7.60
C ASP A 48 -2.03 -20.40 -8.60
N ASP A 49 -1.90 -19.37 -9.44
CA ASP A 49 -0.78 -19.23 -10.35
C ASP A 49 0.57 -19.14 -9.65
N ARG A 50 1.57 -19.79 -10.26
CA ARG A 50 2.91 -19.86 -9.69
C ARG A 50 3.55 -18.49 -9.49
N CYS A 51 3.32 -17.56 -10.40
CA CYS A 51 3.88 -16.20 -10.31
C CYS A 51 3.49 -15.50 -9.00
N TRP A 52 2.29 -15.77 -8.47
CA TRP A 52 1.81 -15.19 -7.21
C TRP A 52 2.48 -15.75 -5.97
N GLN A 53 3.08 -16.96 -6.05
CA GLN A 53 3.75 -17.56 -4.89
C GLN A 53 4.99 -16.78 -4.46
N ASP A 54 5.63 -16.11 -5.40
CA ASP A 54 6.84 -15.31 -5.17
C ASP A 54 6.54 -13.82 -4.87
N CYS A 55 5.27 -13.39 -4.94
CA CYS A 55 4.84 -12.04 -4.64
C CYS A 55 4.36 -11.90 -3.21
N THR A 56 4.72 -10.79 -2.53
CA THR A 56 4.32 -10.51 -1.16
C THR A 56 2.95 -9.86 -1.11
N TRP A 57 2.12 -10.30 -0.17
CA TRP A 57 0.90 -9.61 0.17
C TRP A 57 1.20 -8.24 0.80
N GLN A 58 0.50 -7.23 0.32
CA GLN A 58 0.39 -5.90 0.89
C GLN A 58 -1.01 -5.75 1.48
N ALA A 59 -1.12 -5.06 2.60
CA ALA A 59 -2.41 -4.83 3.24
C ALA A 59 -3.20 -3.68 2.57
N ILE A 60 -4.52 -3.78 2.64
CA ILE A 60 -5.47 -2.68 2.45
C ILE A 60 -6.14 -2.55 3.82
N ASP A 61 -5.58 -1.72 4.71
CA ASP A 61 -5.95 -1.66 6.14
C ASP A 61 -5.91 -0.24 6.73
N GLN A 62 -5.71 0.76 5.88
CA GLN A 62 -5.73 2.16 6.31
C GLN A 62 -7.14 2.71 6.13
N VAL A 63 -7.90 2.81 7.19
CA VAL A 63 -9.25 3.39 7.14
C VAL A 63 -9.12 4.88 6.89
N TRP A 64 -9.46 5.31 5.67
CA TRP A 64 -9.44 6.72 5.30
C TRP A 64 -10.72 7.42 5.74
N ILE A 65 -11.87 6.79 5.52
CA ILE A 65 -13.16 7.38 5.90
C ILE A 65 -14.06 6.32 6.52
N GLU A 66 -14.64 6.64 7.68
CA GLU A 66 -15.74 5.93 8.31
C GLU A 66 -16.99 6.80 8.24
N TYR A 67 -18.09 6.25 7.74
CA TYR A 67 -19.36 6.98 7.63
C TYR A 67 -20.34 6.66 8.76
N GLY A 68 -19.82 6.40 9.94
CA GLY A 68 -20.61 6.23 11.16
C GLY A 68 -20.63 4.81 11.74
N GLN A 69 -19.93 3.88 11.11
CA GLN A 69 -19.66 2.54 11.63
C GLN A 69 -18.15 2.37 11.80
N THR A 70 -17.73 1.65 12.82
CA THR A 70 -16.32 1.34 13.03
C THR A 70 -16.02 0.04 12.32
N LEU A 71 -15.06 0.09 11.40
CA LEU A 71 -14.59 -1.08 10.68
C LEU A 71 -14.01 -2.12 11.63
N ASP A 72 -14.42 -3.35 11.51
CA ASP A 72 -13.82 -4.49 12.22
C ASP A 72 -13.43 -5.63 11.27
N SER A 73 -12.69 -6.60 11.77
CA SER A 73 -12.17 -7.70 10.96
C SER A 73 -13.20 -8.77 10.57
N THR A 74 -14.44 -8.68 11.06
CA THR A 74 -15.55 -9.55 10.63
C THR A 74 -16.33 -8.93 9.50
N ASP A 75 -16.23 -7.62 9.36
CA ASP A 75 -16.76 -6.79 8.32
C ASP A 75 -15.81 -6.84 7.10
N PHE A 76 -14.62 -6.30 7.22
CA PHE A 76 -13.69 -6.19 6.12
C PHE A 76 -12.27 -6.68 6.44
N THR A 77 -11.63 -7.37 5.51
CA THR A 77 -10.17 -7.48 5.41
C THR A 77 -9.73 -7.49 3.95
N GLY A 78 -8.72 -6.66 3.62
CA GLY A 78 -8.23 -6.50 2.27
C GLY A 78 -6.71 -6.66 2.14
N ARG A 79 -6.27 -7.26 1.03
CA ARG A 79 -4.85 -7.38 0.69
C ARG A 79 -4.64 -7.55 -0.81
N TYR A 80 -3.45 -7.19 -1.29
CA TYR A 80 -3.13 -7.36 -2.69
C TYR A 80 -1.71 -7.84 -2.93
N LYS A 81 -1.47 -8.42 -4.09
CA LYS A 81 -0.14 -8.67 -4.66
C LYS A 81 -0.03 -7.90 -5.96
N ILE A 82 1.20 -7.52 -6.29
CA ILE A 82 1.53 -6.87 -7.54
C ILE A 82 2.78 -7.49 -8.15
N ALA A 83 2.77 -7.64 -9.46
CA ALA A 83 3.88 -8.09 -10.30
C ALA A 83 3.94 -7.26 -11.59
N TRP A 84 5.02 -7.38 -12.34
CA TRP A 84 5.14 -6.78 -13.66
C TRP A 84 5.88 -7.69 -14.63
N SER A 85 5.75 -7.46 -15.92
CA SER A 85 6.48 -8.23 -16.92
C SER A 85 7.09 -7.33 -18.00
N SER A 86 8.38 -7.56 -18.29
CA SER A 86 9.07 -6.90 -19.39
C SER A 86 8.62 -7.42 -20.77
N SER A 87 7.95 -8.57 -20.83
CA SER A 87 7.46 -9.11 -22.09
C SER A 87 6.14 -8.46 -22.56
N THR A 88 5.34 -7.97 -21.64
CA THR A 88 4.06 -7.33 -21.91
C THR A 88 4.04 -5.85 -21.59
N HIS A 89 4.95 -5.39 -20.72
CA HIS A 89 4.97 -4.05 -20.12
C HIS A 89 3.68 -3.71 -19.36
N LEU A 90 3.07 -4.73 -18.72
CA LEU A 90 1.91 -4.61 -17.88
C LEU A 90 2.28 -4.79 -16.41
N LEU A 91 1.50 -4.14 -15.56
CA LEU A 91 1.38 -4.50 -14.14
C LEU A 91 0.28 -5.55 -14.01
N TYR A 92 0.46 -6.49 -13.09
CA TYR A 92 -0.51 -7.53 -12.76
C TYR A 92 -0.88 -7.42 -11.29
N PHE A 93 -2.16 -7.53 -11.01
CA PHE A 93 -2.71 -7.41 -9.67
C PHE A 93 -3.51 -8.65 -9.30
N LEU A 94 -3.36 -9.07 -8.05
CA LEU A 94 -4.21 -10.04 -7.38
C LEU A 94 -4.70 -9.39 -6.09
N VAL A 95 -5.98 -9.10 -5.99
CA VAL A 95 -6.61 -8.48 -4.81
C VAL A 95 -7.54 -9.48 -4.16
N GLU A 96 -7.39 -9.69 -2.86
CA GLU A 96 -8.23 -10.56 -2.05
C GLU A 96 -8.94 -9.72 -0.99
N ILE A 97 -10.25 -9.73 -1.01
CA ILE A 97 -11.14 -9.06 -0.06
C ILE A 97 -11.98 -10.11 0.64
N VAL A 98 -12.08 -10.01 1.95
CA VAL A 98 -13.12 -10.64 2.76
C VAL A 98 -14.04 -9.53 3.20
N ASP A 99 -15.31 -9.69 2.92
CA ASP A 99 -16.36 -8.69 3.08
C ASP A 99 -17.63 -9.46 3.46
N ASP A 100 -18.41 -9.00 4.42
CA ASP A 100 -19.57 -9.69 4.91
C ASP A 100 -20.84 -9.43 4.07
N ALA A 101 -20.86 -8.31 3.32
CA ALA A 101 -21.86 -8.02 2.29
C ALA A 101 -21.16 -7.56 1.01
N PHE A 102 -21.69 -7.82 -0.14
CA PHE A 102 -21.12 -7.37 -1.41
C PHE A 102 -22.20 -6.71 -2.27
N VAL A 103 -22.07 -5.41 -2.45
CA VAL A 103 -22.99 -4.59 -3.21
C VAL A 103 -22.43 -4.33 -4.59
N ASP A 104 -22.75 -5.18 -5.54
CA ASP A 104 -22.38 -5.08 -6.94
C ASP A 104 -23.40 -4.32 -7.80
N GLY A 105 -23.24 -4.37 -9.12
CA GLY A 105 -24.24 -3.89 -10.07
C GLY A 105 -24.13 -2.40 -10.38
N TYR A 106 -23.00 -1.76 -10.09
CA TYR A 106 -22.77 -0.40 -10.57
C TYR A 106 -22.90 -0.34 -12.08
N VAL A 107 -23.79 0.53 -12.55
CA VAL A 107 -23.93 0.85 -13.97
C VAL A 107 -23.46 2.27 -14.19
N TYR A 108 -22.47 2.44 -15.05
CA TYR A 108 -22.00 3.76 -15.41
C TYR A 108 -23.18 4.64 -15.85
N ASN A 109 -23.35 5.75 -15.17
CA ASN A 109 -24.41 6.71 -15.46
C ASN A 109 -23.81 8.09 -15.67
N SER A 110 -23.98 8.65 -16.87
CA SER A 110 -23.57 10.02 -17.20
C SER A 110 -24.31 11.10 -16.39
N ASN A 111 -25.33 10.72 -15.61
CA ASN A 111 -26.09 11.61 -14.75
C ASN A 111 -26.00 11.15 -13.28
N PRO A 112 -25.00 11.62 -12.52
CA PRO A 112 -24.82 11.24 -11.11
C PRO A 112 -25.98 11.60 -10.18
N SER A 113 -26.95 12.37 -10.64
CA SER A 113 -28.15 12.66 -9.84
C SER A 113 -29.24 11.57 -9.92
N GLN A 114 -29.03 10.51 -10.67
CA GLN A 114 -30.03 9.43 -10.87
C GLN A 114 -29.64 8.08 -10.25
N GLY A 115 -28.56 7.99 -9.52
CA GLY A 115 -28.11 6.79 -8.83
C GLY A 115 -26.86 7.09 -8.00
N GLY A 116 -26.47 6.21 -7.12
CA GLY A 116 -25.18 6.29 -6.43
C GLY A 116 -24.03 6.37 -7.42
N GLY A 117 -22.96 7.09 -7.09
CA GLY A 117 -21.72 7.07 -7.85
C GLY A 117 -20.97 5.74 -7.67
N TYR A 118 -19.90 5.52 -8.44
CA TYR A 118 -19.05 4.32 -8.26
C TYR A 118 -18.61 4.10 -6.79
N PRO A 119 -18.30 5.13 -5.98
CA PRO A 119 -17.84 4.94 -4.62
C PRO A 119 -18.91 4.41 -3.66
N ASP A 120 -20.16 4.34 -4.09
CA ASP A 120 -21.28 3.86 -3.29
C ASP A 120 -21.55 2.36 -3.47
N TYR A 121 -20.66 1.65 -4.13
CA TYR A 121 -20.68 0.20 -4.38
C TYR A 121 -19.36 -0.42 -3.92
N ASP A 122 -19.31 -1.74 -3.80
CA ASP A 122 -18.09 -2.47 -3.50
C ASP A 122 -17.18 -2.50 -4.70
N ILE A 123 -16.15 -1.68 -4.65
CA ILE A 123 -15.21 -1.52 -5.75
C ILE A 123 -13.77 -1.54 -5.29
N VAL A 124 -12.90 -2.05 -6.15
CA VAL A 124 -11.46 -1.87 -6.02
C VAL A 124 -11.06 -0.59 -6.75
N GLU A 125 -10.29 0.26 -6.08
CA GLU A 125 -9.68 1.43 -6.69
C GLU A 125 -8.17 1.24 -6.83
N VAL A 126 -7.62 1.65 -7.98
CA VAL A 126 -6.18 1.67 -8.24
C VAL A 126 -5.76 3.05 -8.65
N PHE A 127 -4.81 3.59 -7.92
CA PHE A 127 -4.24 4.92 -8.17
C PHE A 127 -2.78 4.74 -8.59
N ILE A 128 -2.43 5.22 -9.77
CA ILE A 128 -1.08 5.08 -10.32
C ILE A 128 -0.56 6.40 -10.86
N ASP A 129 0.68 6.71 -10.52
CA ASP A 129 1.46 7.82 -11.04
C ASP A 129 2.76 7.26 -11.63
N HIS A 130 2.87 7.32 -12.94
CA HIS A 130 3.90 6.64 -13.73
C HIS A 130 5.34 7.02 -13.33
N ASP A 131 5.59 8.26 -12.96
CA ASP A 131 6.94 8.77 -12.68
C ASP A 131 7.09 9.30 -11.25
N LYS A 132 6.07 9.08 -10.40
CA LYS A 132 6.05 9.55 -9.01
C LYS A 132 6.20 11.07 -8.88
N SER A 133 5.73 11.83 -9.88
CA SER A 133 5.80 13.29 -9.87
C SER A 133 4.82 13.93 -8.88
N GLY A 134 3.75 13.23 -8.53
CA GLY A 134 2.71 13.73 -7.62
C GLY A 134 1.82 14.81 -8.25
N GLY A 135 1.11 15.53 -7.41
CA GLY A 135 0.30 16.68 -7.81
C GLY A 135 -1.11 16.34 -8.29
N LEU A 136 -1.84 17.38 -8.61
CA LEU A 136 -3.21 17.29 -9.09
C LEU A 136 -3.26 16.75 -10.53
N HIS A 137 -4.02 15.69 -10.74
CA HIS A 137 -4.13 15.03 -12.05
C HIS A 137 -5.55 15.07 -12.66
N VAL A 138 -6.52 15.64 -11.96
CA VAL A 138 -7.89 15.83 -12.44
C VAL A 138 -8.22 17.31 -12.48
N PHE A 139 -8.95 17.73 -13.51
CA PHE A 139 -9.45 19.09 -13.60
C PHE A 139 -10.58 19.31 -12.57
N ASP A 140 -10.33 20.14 -11.58
CA ASP A 140 -11.25 20.44 -10.48
C ASP A 140 -12.26 21.57 -10.79
N GLY A 141 -12.27 22.10 -12.01
CA GLY A 141 -13.13 23.21 -12.39
C GLY A 141 -12.64 24.59 -11.94
N THR A 142 -11.54 24.68 -11.19
CA THR A 142 -11.02 25.96 -10.69
C THR A 142 -10.00 26.62 -11.60
N GLY A 143 -9.63 25.97 -12.68
CA GLY A 143 -8.63 26.42 -13.64
C GLY A 143 -7.19 26.23 -13.17
N ASN A 144 -6.99 25.44 -12.14
CA ASN A 144 -5.68 25.28 -11.49
C ASN A 144 -4.97 23.99 -11.82
N THR A 145 -5.27 23.35 -12.88
CA THR A 145 -4.55 22.16 -13.17
C THR A 145 -4.77 21.66 -14.49
N ALA A 146 -4.19 20.66 -14.82
CA ALA A 146 -4.29 19.98 -16.06
C ALA A 146 -4.86 20.94 -17.10
N THR A 147 -4.20 22.03 -17.27
CA THR A 147 -4.59 23.11 -18.18
C THR A 147 -4.77 22.59 -19.61
N ASN A 148 -4.40 21.36 -19.81
CA ASN A 148 -4.56 20.63 -21.05
C ASN A 148 -5.69 19.62 -20.88
N TRP A 149 -6.89 20.06 -21.16
CA TRP A 149 -7.97 19.16 -21.48
C TRP A 149 -7.50 18.11 -22.49
N GLY A 150 -7.46 16.84 -22.11
CA GLY A 150 -7.04 15.76 -22.98
C GLY A 150 -5.72 15.10 -22.67
N SER A 151 -4.99 15.58 -21.68
CA SER A 151 -3.78 14.93 -21.21
C SER A 151 -3.96 14.44 -19.79
N ASN A 152 -3.30 13.33 -19.45
CA ASN A 152 -3.06 12.94 -18.08
C ASN A 152 -2.08 13.96 -17.48
N ALA A 153 -2.57 14.80 -16.59
CA ALA A 153 -1.70 15.68 -15.85
C ALA A 153 -0.89 14.84 -14.87
N GLU A 154 0.35 15.24 -14.64
CA GLU A 154 1.24 14.60 -13.65
C GLU A 154 1.39 13.08 -13.80
N ASN A 155 1.11 12.54 -15.00
CA ASN A 155 1.24 11.11 -15.33
C ASN A 155 0.41 10.15 -14.45
N ALA A 156 -0.63 10.62 -13.82
CA ALA A 156 -1.40 9.86 -12.85
C ALA A 156 -2.82 9.54 -13.32
N PHE A 157 -3.29 8.35 -12.93
CA PHE A 157 -4.63 7.85 -13.19
C PHE A 157 -5.25 7.25 -11.93
N SER A 158 -6.56 7.42 -11.79
CA SER A 158 -7.39 6.75 -10.79
C SER A 158 -8.39 5.86 -11.49
N TYR A 159 -8.31 4.57 -11.22
CA TYR A 159 -9.19 3.54 -11.75
C TYR A 159 -10.17 3.12 -10.68
N HIS A 160 -11.47 3.21 -10.97
CA HIS A 160 -12.55 2.78 -10.11
C HIS A 160 -13.19 1.57 -10.76
N ILE A 161 -12.90 0.36 -10.24
CA ILE A 161 -13.19 -0.90 -10.90
C ILE A 161 -14.37 -1.57 -10.19
N ALA A 162 -15.55 -1.43 -10.78
CA ALA A 162 -16.76 -2.11 -10.33
C ALA A 162 -17.02 -3.37 -11.15
N THR A 163 -17.71 -4.33 -10.57
CA THR A 163 -18.09 -5.56 -11.24
C THR A 163 -19.57 -5.86 -11.04
N ASP A 164 -20.11 -6.67 -11.94
CA ASP A 164 -21.43 -7.27 -11.81
C ASP A 164 -21.25 -8.79 -11.81
N LEU A 165 -21.43 -9.41 -10.63
CA LEU A 165 -21.25 -10.84 -10.47
C LEU A 165 -22.32 -11.63 -11.21
N MET A 166 -21.89 -12.62 -11.97
CA MET A 166 -22.80 -13.63 -12.51
C MET A 166 -23.32 -14.54 -11.39
N PRO A 167 -24.45 -15.24 -11.61
CA PRO A 167 -25.01 -16.16 -10.60
C PRO A 167 -24.07 -17.26 -10.13
N ASP A 168 -22.99 -17.54 -10.85
CA ASP A 168 -21.95 -18.48 -10.47
C ASP A 168 -20.82 -17.83 -9.62
N GLY A 169 -20.98 -16.57 -9.23
CA GLY A 169 -20.01 -15.83 -8.43
C GLY A 169 -18.77 -15.40 -9.21
N GLN A 170 -18.86 -15.25 -10.52
CA GLN A 170 -17.73 -14.82 -11.35
C GLN A 170 -18.06 -13.54 -12.10
N ALA A 171 -17.03 -12.73 -12.35
CA ALA A 171 -17.05 -11.63 -13.29
C ALA A 171 -15.85 -11.70 -14.22
N THR A 172 -16.05 -11.30 -15.46
CA THR A 172 -15.03 -11.26 -16.51
C THR A 172 -14.93 -9.84 -17.07
N THR A 173 -14.02 -9.61 -17.98
CA THR A 173 -13.84 -8.31 -18.65
C THR A 173 -15.15 -7.73 -19.20
N GLU A 174 -16.09 -8.57 -19.63
CA GLU A 174 -17.38 -8.12 -20.13
C GLU A 174 -18.30 -7.54 -19.03
N LYS A 175 -17.98 -7.77 -17.78
CA LYS A 175 -18.77 -7.35 -16.61
C LYS A 175 -18.10 -6.25 -15.78
N VAL A 176 -16.92 -5.83 -16.19
CA VAL A 176 -16.22 -4.72 -15.54
C VAL A 176 -16.80 -3.40 -16.02
N VAL A 177 -17.04 -2.52 -15.07
CA VAL A 177 -17.27 -1.10 -15.30
C VAL A 177 -16.10 -0.35 -14.68
N CYS A 178 -15.31 0.32 -15.49
CA CYS A 178 -14.18 1.08 -15.03
C CYS A 178 -14.36 2.56 -15.35
N ASP A 179 -14.40 3.36 -14.31
CA ASP A 179 -14.29 4.80 -14.41
C ASP A 179 -12.82 5.19 -14.26
N ILE A 180 -12.35 6.15 -15.03
CA ILE A 180 -10.96 6.57 -15.05
C ILE A 180 -10.88 8.07 -14.85
N ALA A 181 -10.41 8.51 -13.69
CA ALA A 181 -10.08 9.90 -13.44
C ALA A 181 -8.62 10.20 -13.86
N GLY A 182 -8.32 11.43 -14.13
CA GLY A 182 -7.01 11.88 -14.64
C GLY A 182 -7.05 12.35 -16.09
N LYS A 183 -8.23 12.73 -16.57
CA LYS A 183 -8.46 13.14 -17.94
C LYS A 183 -9.30 14.40 -18.04
N ASN A 184 -9.39 14.93 -19.27
CA ASN A 184 -10.33 15.99 -19.55
C ASN A 184 -11.78 15.46 -19.57
N TRP A 185 -12.73 16.39 -19.48
CA TRP A 185 -14.16 16.07 -19.49
C TRP A 185 -14.64 15.30 -20.74
N GLY A 186 -13.95 15.39 -21.85
CA GLY A 186 -14.30 14.68 -23.07
C GLY A 186 -13.93 13.20 -23.04
N ASP A 187 -12.95 12.85 -22.20
CA ASP A 187 -12.40 11.50 -22.07
C ASP A 187 -12.69 10.89 -20.68
N TYR A 188 -13.40 11.62 -19.84
CA TYR A 188 -13.65 11.25 -18.44
C TYR A 188 -14.40 9.92 -18.31
N PHE A 189 -15.10 9.54 -19.34
CA PHE A 189 -15.90 8.32 -19.37
C PHE A 189 -15.62 7.58 -20.66
N ILE A 190 -14.63 6.74 -20.62
CA ILE A 190 -14.36 5.84 -21.74
C ILE A 190 -15.20 4.59 -21.51
N PRO A 191 -16.16 4.32 -22.38
CA PRO A 191 -16.90 3.07 -22.33
C PRO A 191 -16.02 1.87 -22.70
N ASP A 192 -14.88 2.10 -23.36
CA ASP A 192 -13.91 1.09 -23.72
C ASP A 192 -12.62 1.32 -22.93
N TYR A 193 -12.46 0.55 -21.86
CA TYR A 193 -11.28 0.52 -20.99
C TYR A 193 -10.38 -0.69 -21.26
N SER A 194 -10.65 -1.47 -22.29
CA SER A 194 -9.87 -2.66 -22.65
C SER A 194 -8.39 -2.33 -22.91
N ASP A 195 -8.11 -1.13 -23.36
CA ASP A 195 -6.73 -0.64 -23.51
C ASP A 195 -6.03 -0.42 -22.16
N HIS A 196 -6.77 -0.18 -21.07
CA HIS A 196 -6.20 0.07 -19.74
C HIS A 196 -6.15 -1.20 -18.90
N LEU A 197 -7.21 -2.02 -18.93
CA LEU A 197 -7.30 -3.32 -18.28
C LEU A 197 -7.47 -4.41 -19.33
N PRO A 198 -6.37 -4.84 -19.99
CA PRO A 198 -6.45 -5.83 -21.08
C PRO A 198 -7.06 -7.16 -20.62
N ASP A 199 -6.76 -7.58 -19.39
CA ASP A 199 -7.26 -8.81 -18.79
C ASP A 199 -7.88 -8.50 -17.44
N PHE A 200 -9.06 -9.07 -17.19
CA PHE A 200 -9.75 -8.94 -15.93
C PHE A 200 -10.58 -10.19 -15.64
N ALA A 201 -10.50 -10.65 -14.40
CA ALA A 201 -11.43 -11.63 -13.84
C ALA A 201 -11.68 -11.34 -12.37
N MET A 202 -12.87 -11.61 -11.90
CA MET A 202 -13.22 -11.57 -10.50
C MET A 202 -14.01 -12.82 -10.15
N ARG A 203 -13.77 -13.35 -8.96
CA ARG A 203 -14.43 -14.55 -8.48
C ARG A 203 -14.73 -14.45 -6.99
N GLN A 204 -15.94 -14.84 -6.62
CA GLN A 204 -16.30 -15.13 -5.24
C GLN A 204 -16.01 -16.60 -4.94
N ALA A 205 -15.20 -16.88 -3.96
CA ALA A 205 -14.88 -18.25 -3.52
C ALA A 205 -14.55 -18.28 -2.02
N GLU A 206 -15.15 -19.21 -1.28
CA GLU A 206 -14.83 -19.48 0.14
C GLU A 206 -14.99 -18.24 1.05
N GLY A 207 -15.98 -17.37 0.78
CA GLY A 207 -16.23 -16.15 1.55
C GLY A 207 -15.26 -15.02 1.24
N LYS A 208 -14.57 -15.10 0.11
CA LYS A 208 -13.65 -14.10 -0.38
C LYS A 208 -14.03 -13.66 -1.78
N TYR A 209 -13.69 -12.42 -2.07
CA TYR A 209 -13.75 -11.84 -3.39
C TYR A 209 -12.32 -11.66 -3.90
N VAL A 210 -12.00 -12.24 -5.05
CA VAL A 210 -10.66 -12.21 -5.64
C VAL A 210 -10.73 -11.52 -6.99
N TRP A 211 -10.10 -10.35 -7.09
CA TRP A 211 -9.86 -9.65 -8.36
C TRP A 211 -8.49 -10.03 -8.90
N GLU A 212 -8.43 -10.38 -10.14
CA GLU A 212 -7.19 -10.59 -10.86
C GLU A 212 -7.24 -9.83 -12.18
N PHE A 213 -6.27 -8.98 -12.44
CA PHE A 213 -6.28 -8.14 -13.63
C PHE A 213 -4.90 -7.65 -14.02
N SER A 214 -4.77 -7.27 -15.29
CA SER A 214 -3.60 -6.56 -15.79
C SER A 214 -3.92 -5.08 -16.01
N LEU A 215 -2.90 -4.22 -15.86
CA LEU A 215 -3.02 -2.78 -16.03
C LEU A 215 -1.92 -2.26 -16.97
N GLN A 216 -2.33 -1.56 -18.03
CA GLN A 216 -1.42 -0.82 -18.89
C GLN A 216 -1.11 0.54 -18.26
N VAL A 217 0.17 0.85 -18.15
CA VAL A 217 0.64 2.16 -17.67
C VAL A 217 0.78 3.13 -18.83
N TYR A 218 0.35 4.36 -18.62
CA TYR A 218 0.43 5.45 -19.58
C TYR A 218 1.15 6.66 -19.02
N ASP A 219 1.81 7.44 -19.87
CA ASP A 219 2.46 8.69 -19.52
C ASP A 219 1.55 9.91 -19.73
N HIS A 220 2.08 11.10 -19.44
CA HIS A 220 1.38 12.39 -19.52
C HIS A 220 0.84 12.72 -20.93
N SER A 221 1.33 12.09 -21.97
CA SER A 221 0.87 12.31 -23.34
C SER A 221 -0.38 11.51 -23.71
N TYR A 222 -0.99 10.83 -22.71
CA TYR A 222 -2.17 10.01 -22.94
C TYR A 222 -3.30 10.77 -23.62
N HIS A 223 -3.87 10.12 -24.64
CA HIS A 223 -5.02 10.61 -25.38
C HIS A 223 -5.93 9.43 -25.76
N ALA A 224 -7.21 9.51 -25.41
CA ALA A 224 -8.15 8.42 -25.65
C ALA A 224 -8.28 8.02 -27.13
N GLN A 225 -8.09 8.96 -28.07
CA GLN A 225 -8.12 8.66 -29.51
C GLN A 225 -6.85 7.96 -30.00
N ASN A 226 -5.77 7.95 -29.23
CA ASN A 226 -4.53 7.26 -29.58
C ASN A 226 -3.75 6.83 -28.32
N PRO A 227 -4.33 5.95 -27.50
CA PRO A 227 -3.73 5.56 -26.23
C PRO A 227 -2.39 4.84 -26.40
N SER A 228 -2.22 4.12 -27.50
CA SER A 228 -1.00 3.35 -27.75
C SER A 228 0.27 4.20 -27.87
N ALA A 229 0.14 5.49 -28.20
CA ALA A 229 1.29 6.40 -28.33
C ALA A 229 1.92 6.77 -26.98
N SER A 230 1.16 6.65 -25.89
CA SER A 230 1.56 7.01 -24.54
C SER A 230 1.80 5.81 -23.60
N ARG A 231 1.78 4.59 -24.14
CA ARG A 231 2.09 3.38 -23.36
C ARG A 231 3.52 3.43 -22.84
N VAL A 232 3.66 3.24 -21.54
CA VAL A 232 4.97 3.19 -20.90
C VAL A 232 5.63 1.83 -21.14
N THR A 233 6.88 1.86 -21.54
CA THR A 233 7.72 0.65 -21.61
C THR A 233 8.37 0.46 -20.25
N LEU A 234 7.80 -0.39 -19.42
CA LEU A 234 8.29 -0.66 -18.07
C LEU A 234 9.69 -1.25 -18.07
N GLN A 235 10.55 -0.78 -17.15
CA GLN A 235 11.93 -1.20 -17.02
C GLN A 235 12.27 -1.54 -15.56
N PRO A 236 13.25 -2.44 -15.33
CA PRO A 236 13.80 -2.62 -13.99
C PRO A 236 14.37 -1.33 -13.45
N GLY A 237 14.02 -0.98 -12.23
CA GLY A 237 14.44 0.23 -11.54
C GLY A 237 13.43 1.36 -11.60
N ASP A 238 12.40 1.28 -12.43
CA ASP A 238 11.34 2.29 -12.47
C ASP A 238 10.70 2.46 -11.10
N ILE A 239 10.47 3.71 -10.73
CA ILE A 239 9.81 4.11 -9.49
C ILE A 239 8.52 4.80 -9.87
N MET A 240 7.41 4.34 -9.27
CA MET A 240 6.07 4.85 -9.54
C MET A 240 5.33 5.14 -8.25
N GLY A 241 4.32 6.01 -8.33
CA GLY A 241 3.28 6.15 -7.33
C GLY A 241 2.25 5.05 -7.48
N LEU A 242 1.87 4.40 -6.38
CA LEU A 242 0.78 3.43 -6.36
C LEU A 242 0.07 3.42 -5.02
N SER A 243 -1.26 3.40 -5.08
CA SER A 243 -2.12 3.04 -3.94
C SER A 243 -3.27 2.19 -4.44
N LEU A 244 -3.74 1.30 -3.61
CA LEU A 244 -5.01 0.62 -3.80
C LEU A 244 -5.97 1.05 -2.71
N ALA A 245 -7.26 1.02 -3.02
CA ALA A 245 -8.30 1.20 -2.03
C ALA A 245 -9.52 0.32 -2.33
N TYR A 246 -10.40 0.26 -1.36
CA TYR A 246 -11.69 -0.41 -1.44
C TYR A 246 -12.77 0.54 -0.93
N CYS A 247 -13.83 0.68 -1.68
CA CYS A 247 -15.09 1.24 -1.19
C CYS A 247 -15.95 0.08 -0.74
N ASP A 248 -16.51 0.19 0.42
CA ASP A 248 -17.23 -0.82 1.16
C ASP A 248 -18.64 -0.34 1.45
N ASN A 249 -19.65 -1.16 1.15
CA ASN A 249 -21.07 -0.88 1.35
C ASN A 249 -21.80 -2.14 1.85
N ASP A 250 -22.35 -2.06 3.05
CA ASP A 250 -23.03 -3.18 3.71
C ASP A 250 -24.53 -3.26 3.45
N ASP A 251 -25.12 -2.26 2.78
CA ASP A 251 -26.57 -2.24 2.60
C ASP A 251 -27.00 -2.30 1.13
N PRO A 252 -27.25 -3.52 0.60
CA PRO A 252 -27.73 -3.71 -0.76
C PRO A 252 -29.12 -3.12 -1.03
N ASP A 253 -29.88 -2.79 0.01
CA ASP A 253 -31.25 -2.30 -0.09
C ASP A 253 -31.33 -0.76 0.08
N GLU A 254 -30.30 -0.10 0.61
CA GLU A 254 -30.26 1.34 0.80
C GLU A 254 -30.40 2.11 -0.53
N GLN A 255 -31.19 3.16 -0.51
CA GLN A 255 -31.38 4.06 -1.66
C GLN A 255 -31.39 5.53 -1.21
N PRO A 256 -30.56 6.39 -1.79
CA PRO A 256 -29.51 6.05 -2.75
C PRO A 256 -28.42 5.22 -2.10
N LYS A 257 -27.68 4.42 -2.87
CA LYS A 257 -26.51 3.68 -2.40
C LYS A 257 -25.51 4.63 -1.74
N LYS A 258 -24.82 4.12 -0.70
CA LYS A 258 -23.83 4.90 0.03
C LYS A 258 -22.81 3.95 0.65
N ARG A 259 -21.53 4.18 0.40
CA ARG A 259 -20.47 3.42 1.05
C ARG A 259 -20.42 3.67 2.56
N ASP A 260 -20.08 2.66 3.32
CA ASP A 260 -19.89 2.71 4.77
C ASP A 260 -18.43 3.02 5.13
N HIS A 261 -17.49 2.50 4.36
CA HIS A 261 -16.06 2.72 4.57
C HIS A 261 -15.32 3.04 3.28
N PHE A 262 -14.18 3.69 3.44
CA PHE A 262 -13.19 3.86 2.40
C PHE A 262 -11.83 3.51 2.96
N ILE A 263 -11.27 2.39 2.50
CA ILE A 263 -10.09 1.76 3.08
C ILE A 263 -8.96 1.75 2.05
N GLY A 264 -7.79 2.25 2.41
CA GLY A 264 -6.64 2.34 1.53
C GLY A 264 -5.49 1.44 1.92
N SER A 265 -4.50 1.33 1.03
CA SER A 265 -3.28 0.55 1.23
C SER A 265 -2.12 1.38 1.79
N VAL A 266 -2.27 2.69 1.89
CA VAL A 266 -1.23 3.62 2.35
C VAL A 266 -1.80 4.56 3.39
N TRP A 267 -0.97 4.96 4.33
CA TRP A 267 -1.35 6.02 5.26
C TRP A 267 -1.32 7.37 4.56
N VAL A 268 -2.37 8.17 4.78
CA VAL A 268 -2.44 9.57 4.36
C VAL A 268 -2.98 10.43 5.50
N PRO A 269 -2.67 11.72 5.55
CA PRO A 269 -3.25 12.60 6.55
C PRO A 269 -4.74 12.83 6.29
N GLU A 270 -5.52 13.09 7.36
CA GLU A 270 -6.98 13.22 7.34
C GLU A 270 -7.52 14.16 6.24
N GLN A 271 -6.83 15.28 5.98
CA GLN A 271 -7.22 16.21 4.92
C GLN A 271 -7.11 15.66 3.50
N ALA A 272 -6.43 14.50 3.32
CA ALA A 272 -6.23 13.86 2.03
C ALA A 272 -7.02 12.55 1.89
N PHE A 273 -7.87 12.19 2.85
CA PHE A 273 -8.59 10.90 2.86
C PHE A 273 -9.46 10.63 1.63
N ASN A 274 -9.89 11.66 0.94
CA ASN A 274 -10.71 11.54 -0.27
C ASN A 274 -10.07 12.26 -1.47
N ASP A 275 -8.77 12.35 -1.53
CA ASP A 275 -8.09 13.14 -2.56
C ASP A 275 -7.38 12.29 -3.64
N HIS A 276 -7.19 10.99 -3.42
CA HIS A 276 -6.47 10.11 -4.34
C HIS A 276 -7.02 10.12 -5.78
N TRP A 277 -8.33 10.27 -5.95
CA TRP A 277 -8.93 10.32 -7.28
C TRP A 277 -8.50 11.54 -8.10
N LYS A 278 -7.95 12.56 -7.48
CA LYS A 278 -7.58 13.84 -8.12
C LYS A 278 -6.14 14.30 -7.86
N ASP A 279 -5.47 13.76 -6.82
CA ASP A 279 -4.17 14.23 -6.35
C ASP A 279 -3.25 13.05 -6.02
N ALA A 280 -2.12 12.99 -6.71
CA ALA A 280 -1.17 11.88 -6.59
C ALA A 280 -0.12 12.06 -5.47
N ASP A 281 -0.13 13.18 -4.73
CA ASP A 281 0.84 13.42 -3.64
C ASP A 281 0.76 12.36 -2.54
N GLY A 282 -0.45 11.79 -2.33
CA GLY A 282 -0.70 10.75 -1.33
C GLY A 282 -0.36 9.32 -1.76
N PHE A 283 0.03 9.08 -3.01
CA PHE A 283 0.28 7.72 -3.47
C PHE A 283 1.52 7.13 -2.81
N GLY A 284 1.47 5.85 -2.49
CA GLY A 284 2.61 5.06 -2.02
C GLY A 284 3.72 4.99 -3.07
N THR A 285 4.79 4.27 -2.76
CA THR A 285 5.91 4.11 -3.69
C THR A 285 6.08 2.64 -4.05
N ILE A 286 6.20 2.35 -5.34
CA ILE A 286 6.64 1.06 -5.84
C ILE A 286 7.94 1.21 -6.62
N GLN A 287 8.75 0.14 -6.62
CA GLN A 287 9.92 0.03 -7.48
C GLN A 287 9.90 -1.30 -8.22
N LEU A 288 10.04 -1.25 -9.53
CA LEU A 288 10.11 -2.43 -10.39
C LEU A 288 11.48 -3.09 -10.24
N LEU A 289 11.50 -4.38 -9.91
CA LEU A 289 12.72 -5.19 -9.85
C LEU A 289 12.86 -5.96 -11.15
N GLY A 290 14.11 -6.14 -11.63
CA GLY A 290 14.39 -7.00 -12.77
C GLY A 290 14.32 -8.49 -12.42
N GLN A 291 14.37 -9.33 -13.47
CA GLN A 291 14.47 -10.78 -13.29
C GLN A 291 15.74 -11.12 -12.52
N SER A 292 15.59 -11.96 -11.53
CA SER A 292 16.74 -12.53 -10.83
C SER A 292 17.50 -13.44 -11.79
N THR A 293 18.61 -12.98 -12.37
CA THR A 293 19.46 -13.75 -13.29
C THR A 293 20.36 -14.77 -12.59
N GLY A 294 20.17 -15.04 -11.32
CA GLY A 294 20.95 -15.97 -10.52
C GLY A 294 20.12 -17.11 -9.95
N VAL A 295 20.74 -18.27 -9.82
CA VAL A 295 20.22 -19.48 -9.14
C VAL A 295 20.04 -19.20 -7.64
N ASN A 296 19.21 -18.24 -7.31
CA ASN A 296 18.76 -18.01 -5.96
C ASN A 296 17.24 -18.11 -5.97
N LYS A 297 16.74 -19.26 -5.52
CA LYS A 297 15.37 -19.38 -5.01
C LYS A 297 15.24 -18.42 -3.82
N TYR A 298 15.00 -17.15 -4.09
CA TYR A 298 14.60 -16.21 -3.05
C TYR A 298 13.16 -16.57 -2.68
N HIS A 299 13.01 -17.45 -1.73
CA HIS A 299 11.79 -17.49 -0.96
C HIS A 299 11.67 -16.10 -0.31
N GLN A 300 10.74 -15.31 -0.77
CA GLN A 300 10.29 -14.16 -0.01
C GLN A 300 9.89 -14.70 1.37
N ILE A 301 10.64 -14.27 2.38
CA ILE A 301 10.38 -14.70 3.74
C ILE A 301 9.06 -14.04 4.11
N ASP A 302 8.03 -14.85 4.31
CA ASP A 302 6.85 -14.40 5.01
C ASP A 302 7.32 -13.76 6.32
N ARG A 303 7.07 -12.45 6.48
CA ARG A 303 7.49 -11.70 7.65
C ARG A 303 7.01 -12.36 8.94
N GLU A 304 5.85 -13.02 8.92
CA GLU A 304 5.30 -13.76 10.05
C GLU A 304 6.06 -15.06 10.33
N SER A 305 6.74 -15.62 9.36
CA SER A 305 7.55 -16.82 9.55
C SER A 305 8.86 -16.57 10.31
N ILE A 306 9.28 -15.30 10.45
CA ILE A 306 10.42 -14.92 11.28
C ILE A 306 10.03 -14.99 12.75
N GLN A 307 10.59 -15.97 13.45
CA GLN A 307 10.30 -16.24 14.84
C GLN A 307 11.40 -15.72 15.77
N VAL A 308 10.99 -15.11 16.88
CA VAL A 308 11.89 -14.64 17.95
C VAL A 308 11.36 -15.17 19.28
N PHE A 309 12.12 -16.06 19.92
CA PHE A 309 11.69 -16.73 21.15
C PHE A 309 12.88 -17.08 22.07
N PRO A 310 12.68 -17.22 23.37
CA PRO A 310 11.47 -16.83 24.11
C PRO A 310 11.30 -15.32 24.17
N ASN A 311 10.06 -14.85 24.23
CA ASN A 311 9.71 -13.46 24.47
C ASN A 311 8.48 -13.41 25.41
N PRO A 312 8.62 -12.95 26.68
CA PRO A 312 9.81 -12.36 27.30
C PRO A 312 11.00 -13.30 27.45
N SER A 313 12.21 -12.72 27.49
CA SER A 313 13.48 -13.44 27.59
C SER A 313 14.26 -13.06 28.84
N HIS A 314 15.03 -14.03 29.36
CA HIS A 314 15.98 -13.81 30.47
C HIS A 314 17.37 -13.31 30.02
N GLY A 315 17.48 -12.84 28.76
CA GLY A 315 18.71 -12.28 28.20
C GLY A 315 19.30 -13.09 27.05
N SER A 316 18.70 -14.22 26.66
CA SER A 316 19.05 -14.97 25.47
C SER A 316 17.78 -15.21 24.65
N ILE A 317 17.82 -14.89 23.37
CA ILE A 317 16.74 -15.15 22.42
C ILE A 317 17.26 -16.00 21.27
N GLN A 318 16.37 -16.78 20.68
CA GLN A 318 16.61 -17.46 19.42
C GLN A 318 15.83 -16.74 18.33
N ILE A 319 16.47 -16.58 17.20
CA ILE A 319 15.89 -15.96 16.01
C ILE A 319 15.91 -17.03 14.92
N ARG A 320 14.74 -17.30 14.34
CA ARG A 320 14.61 -18.15 13.18
C ARG A 320 14.21 -17.29 12.00
N VAL A 321 15.09 -17.21 10.99
CA VAL A 321 14.82 -16.54 9.73
C VAL A 321 14.77 -17.63 8.66
N PRO A 322 13.61 -17.93 8.06
CA PRO A 322 13.56 -18.94 6.98
C PRO A 322 14.21 -18.38 5.71
N GLY A 323 14.79 -19.27 4.91
CA GLY A 323 15.45 -18.91 3.65
C GLY A 323 16.96 -18.94 3.70
N THR A 324 17.60 -18.59 2.59
CA THR A 324 19.03 -18.78 2.33
C THR A 324 19.84 -17.50 2.16
N GLN A 325 19.28 -16.37 2.55
CA GLN A 325 19.85 -15.05 2.28
C GLN A 325 20.65 -14.49 3.46
N GLU A 326 21.62 -13.66 3.18
CA GLU A 326 22.31 -12.88 4.19
C GLU A 326 21.39 -11.79 4.77
N PHE A 327 21.55 -11.53 6.06
CA PHE A 327 20.79 -10.49 6.75
C PHE A 327 21.61 -9.88 7.88
N ASP A 328 21.25 -8.65 8.25
CA ASP A 328 21.81 -7.92 9.36
C ASP A 328 20.83 -7.90 10.54
N LEU A 329 21.37 -7.86 11.75
CA LEU A 329 20.61 -7.72 12.98
C LEU A 329 21.03 -6.45 13.72
N ALA A 330 20.04 -5.69 14.18
CA ALA A 330 20.27 -4.57 15.08
C ALA A 330 19.22 -4.54 16.19
N VAL A 331 19.64 -4.24 17.44
CA VAL A 331 18.72 -4.06 18.57
C VAL A 331 18.76 -2.61 19.01
N TYR A 332 17.59 -2.03 19.19
CA TYR A 332 17.41 -0.64 19.62
C TYR A 332 16.68 -0.60 20.96
N ASN A 333 17.04 0.35 21.79
CA ASN A 333 16.28 0.66 23.02
C ASN A 333 15.07 1.57 22.70
N LEU A 334 14.24 1.88 23.71
CA LEU A 334 13.07 2.75 23.56
C LEU A 334 13.39 4.19 23.10
N LEU A 335 14.64 4.63 23.25
CA LEU A 335 15.10 5.94 22.80
C LEU A 335 15.63 5.92 21.36
N GLY A 336 15.54 4.76 20.67
CA GLY A 336 16.06 4.59 19.32
C GLY A 336 17.59 4.42 19.24
N HIS A 337 18.30 4.29 20.37
CA HIS A 337 19.73 4.04 20.34
C HIS A 337 20.00 2.58 20.01
N LYS A 338 20.89 2.34 19.03
CA LYS A 338 21.37 1.01 18.69
C LYS A 338 22.24 0.49 19.85
N VAL A 339 21.84 -0.65 20.44
CA VAL A 339 22.51 -1.27 21.59
C VAL A 339 23.17 -2.60 21.25
N TYR A 340 22.88 -3.14 20.07
CA TYR A 340 23.53 -4.32 19.52
C TYR A 340 23.45 -4.31 18.00
N GLU A 341 24.47 -4.86 17.34
CA GLU A 341 24.52 -5.03 15.89
C GLU A 341 25.32 -6.27 15.52
N LYS A 342 24.88 -6.97 14.51
CA LYS A 342 25.61 -8.06 13.88
C LYS A 342 25.24 -8.12 12.39
N SER A 343 26.24 -8.06 11.52
CA SER A 343 26.05 -8.01 10.07
C SER A 343 26.48 -9.32 9.39
N SER A 344 26.01 -9.51 8.16
CA SER A 344 26.37 -10.63 7.27
C SER A 344 26.17 -12.00 7.89
N MET A 345 24.96 -12.24 8.42
CA MET A 345 24.54 -13.55 8.91
C MET A 345 24.16 -14.43 7.73
N SER A 346 24.81 -15.60 7.60
CA SER A 346 24.55 -16.56 6.53
C SER A 346 23.51 -17.63 6.94
N GLN A 347 23.05 -18.42 5.97
CA GLN A 347 22.07 -19.48 6.18
C GLN A 347 22.53 -20.57 7.19
N GLU A 348 23.80 -20.88 7.23
CA GLU A 348 24.32 -21.87 8.19
C GLU A 348 24.15 -21.38 9.63
N ASP A 349 24.15 -20.06 9.82
CA ASP A 349 23.90 -19.38 11.11
C ASP A 349 22.40 -19.18 11.39
N SER A 350 21.52 -19.26 10.39
CA SER A 350 20.13 -18.78 10.47
C SER A 350 19.12 -19.81 10.94
N ALA A 351 19.42 -21.11 10.90
CA ALA A 351 18.46 -22.15 11.29
C ALA A 351 18.01 -22.02 12.75
N ASN A 352 18.88 -21.55 13.67
CA ASN A 352 18.55 -21.19 15.06
C ASN A 352 19.62 -20.23 15.60
N LEU A 353 19.59 -18.98 15.18
CA LEU A 353 20.56 -17.99 15.67
C LEU A 353 20.28 -17.63 17.12
N ALA A 354 21.22 -17.93 18.02
CA ALA A 354 21.16 -17.51 19.40
C ALA A 354 21.76 -16.10 19.56
N LEU A 355 21.00 -15.18 20.11
CA LEU A 355 21.40 -13.81 20.42
C LEU A 355 21.47 -13.63 21.93
N THR A 356 22.65 -13.30 22.46
CA THR A 356 22.87 -13.08 23.89
C THR A 356 22.85 -11.57 24.19
N LEU A 357 21.87 -11.15 24.95
CA LEU A 357 21.62 -9.76 25.37
C LEU A 357 21.77 -9.58 26.88
N ASN A 358 22.56 -10.44 27.53
CA ASN A 358 22.76 -10.43 29.01
C ASN A 358 23.33 -9.12 29.52
N HIS A 359 24.04 -8.37 28.71
CA HIS A 359 24.62 -7.08 29.06
C HIS A 359 23.59 -5.93 29.07
N LEU A 360 22.41 -6.11 28.48
CA LEU A 360 21.37 -5.07 28.40
C LEU A 360 20.50 -5.09 29.67
N PRO A 361 20.04 -3.95 30.21
CA PRO A 361 19.07 -3.88 31.30
C PRO A 361 17.74 -4.58 31.01
N ASN A 362 16.96 -4.86 32.08
CA ASN A 362 15.56 -5.25 31.91
C ASN A 362 14.79 -4.13 31.20
N GLY A 363 13.95 -4.47 30.27
CA GLY A 363 13.18 -3.49 29.49
C GLY A 363 12.67 -3.99 28.16
N LEU A 364 12.10 -3.06 27.43
CA LEU A 364 11.60 -3.25 26.08
C LEU A 364 12.65 -2.81 25.05
N TYR A 365 12.81 -3.62 24.01
CA TYR A 365 13.72 -3.38 22.90
C TYR A 365 13.04 -3.71 21.59
N PHE A 366 13.59 -3.18 20.48
CA PHE A 366 13.18 -3.48 19.12
C PHE A 366 14.33 -4.17 18.38
N LEU A 367 14.09 -5.38 17.91
CA LEU A 367 15.01 -6.13 17.08
C LEU A 367 14.66 -5.90 15.61
N ASN A 368 15.56 -5.27 14.87
CA ASN A 368 15.47 -5.15 13.42
C ASN A 368 16.28 -6.26 12.76
N ILE A 369 15.67 -6.92 11.80
CA ILE A 369 16.27 -7.93 10.94
C ILE A 369 16.16 -7.38 9.51
N LYS A 370 17.28 -7.10 8.89
CA LYS A 370 17.34 -6.46 7.58
C LYS A 370 18.15 -7.29 6.60
N SER A 371 17.63 -7.52 5.41
CA SER A 371 18.36 -8.02 4.25
C SER A 371 18.15 -7.08 3.07
N ASP A 372 18.71 -7.40 1.91
CA ASP A 372 18.41 -6.68 0.68
C ASP A 372 16.94 -6.83 0.22
N TYR A 373 16.19 -7.77 0.80
CA TYR A 373 14.86 -8.19 0.35
C TYR A 373 13.74 -7.94 1.38
N PHE A 374 14.10 -7.73 2.66
CA PHE A 374 13.11 -7.46 3.70
C PHE A 374 13.70 -6.70 4.87
N MET A 375 12.85 -5.97 5.57
CA MET A 375 13.11 -5.47 6.91
C MET A 375 11.95 -5.84 7.83
N VAL A 376 12.27 -6.45 8.98
CA VAL A 376 11.29 -6.84 9.98
C VAL A 376 11.72 -6.33 11.33
N THR A 377 10.80 -5.68 12.04
CA THR A 377 10.99 -5.27 13.43
C THR A 377 10.19 -6.20 14.34
N ARG A 378 10.84 -6.69 15.39
CA ARG A 378 10.21 -7.49 16.44
C ARG A 378 10.43 -6.84 17.78
N LYS A 379 9.36 -6.71 18.55
CA LYS A 379 9.40 -6.27 19.93
C LYS A 379 9.95 -7.40 20.80
N ILE A 380 10.98 -7.14 21.60
CA ILE A 380 11.54 -8.07 22.59
C ILE A 380 11.50 -7.47 23.97
N THR A 381 11.17 -8.31 24.95
CA THR A 381 11.13 -7.91 26.36
C THR A 381 12.17 -8.69 27.13
N LEU A 382 13.10 -8.01 27.79
CA LEU A 382 14.09 -8.62 28.68
C LEU A 382 13.61 -8.53 30.12
N VAL A 383 13.51 -9.68 30.81
CA VAL A 383 13.13 -9.82 32.21
C VAL A 383 14.10 -10.79 32.85
N LYS A 384 15.18 -10.27 33.45
CA LYS A 384 16.16 -11.08 34.14
C LYS A 384 15.76 -11.22 35.62
N ASN A 385 15.89 -12.41 36.14
CA ASN A 385 15.80 -12.60 37.60
C ASN A 385 16.96 -11.87 38.27
N LYS A 386 16.66 -11.20 39.36
CA LYS A 386 17.67 -10.58 40.24
C LYS A 386 18.54 -11.64 40.88
#